data_c3d3c7ad20e4b3ae89ee61d13379801c
#
_entry.id   c3d3c7ad20e4b3ae89ee61d13379801c
#
_cell.length_a   1.000
_cell.length_b   1.000
_cell.length_c   1.000
_cell.angle_alpha   90.00
_cell.angle_beta   90.00
_cell.angle_gamma   90.00
#
_symmetry.space_group_name_H-M   'P 1'
#
loop_
_entity.id
_entity.type
_entity.pdbx_description
1 polymer ?
#
loop_
_entity_poly.entity_id
_entity_poly.type
_entity_poly.pdbx_seq_one_letter_code
_entity_poly.pdbx_strand_id
1 'polypeptide(L)'
;MFRSFCMSAAIGLTVALAAPGIGRSADNRTLRPIQEEVWALPLVIPTIAYVVRPVGPGPFPLAVMNHGVSLNPRDRGFFPLVEFRDAAMWFARRGYMVVAPSGSGYGAAALDTPERGLFSVFYSKIGSCDNPNFRDAGMAVALLDQWIIDYMTDQKFAAPNSSIVIGQSAGGWAAIALSSQNLPSVKALIVFAGGRGGRVGGKPNNNCAPDQLVDATGEFGRVARTPMLWIYIENDTFFGPALSKRMNDAYTGAGGNAEYHLMPPFGSEGHFFVDSPEAIPQWSPLVSQFLEKHR
;
A
#
# COMPACT_ATOMS: atom_id res chain seq x y z
N MET A 1 60.12 -0.41 -70.16
CA MET A 1 58.82 0.26 -69.79
C MET A 1 58.22 -0.54 -68.67
N PHE A 2 58.48 -0.15 -67.45
CA PHE A 2 57.89 -0.81 -66.26
C PHE A 2 56.99 0.20 -65.54
N ARG A 3 55.70 -0.12 -65.40
CA ARG A 3 54.75 0.66 -64.60
C ARG A 3 54.68 0.03 -63.24
N SER A 4 55.11 0.75 -62.18
CA SER A 4 54.86 0.42 -60.78
C SER A 4 53.42 0.72 -60.40
N PHE A 5 52.77 -0.25 -59.83
CA PHE A 5 51.49 -0.07 -59.13
C PHE A 5 51.75 0.14 -57.66
N CYS A 6 51.40 1.32 -57.13
CA CYS A 6 51.33 1.54 -55.68
C CYS A 6 49.96 1.08 -55.16
N MET A 7 49.97 0.07 -54.28
CA MET A 7 48.80 -0.30 -53.48
C MET A 7 48.78 0.52 -52.19
N SER A 8 47.79 1.41 -52.05
CA SER A 8 47.49 2.09 -50.78
C SER A 8 46.60 1.21 -49.94
N ALA A 9 47.13 0.77 -48.78
CA ALA A 9 46.33 0.08 -47.76
C ALA A 9 45.60 1.12 -46.91
N ALA A 10 44.28 1.12 -46.95
CA ALA A 10 43.42 1.89 -46.01
C ALA A 10 43.21 1.07 -44.74
N ILE A 11 43.75 1.56 -43.62
CA ILE A 11 43.51 0.99 -42.28
C ILE A 11 42.20 1.60 -41.78
N GLY A 12 41.13 0.80 -41.80
CA GLY A 12 39.84 1.17 -41.17
C GLY A 12 39.89 0.96 -39.66
N LEU A 13 39.83 2.06 -38.91
CA LEU A 13 39.72 2.05 -37.45
C LEU A 13 38.25 1.88 -37.08
N THR A 14 37.81 0.67 -36.69
CA THR A 14 36.49 0.40 -36.15
C THR A 14 36.48 0.76 -34.67
N VAL A 15 35.82 1.89 -34.32
CA VAL A 15 35.53 2.26 -32.93
C VAL A 15 34.23 1.52 -32.52
N ALA A 16 34.37 0.51 -31.69
CA ALA A 16 33.23 -0.13 -31.03
C ALA A 16 32.75 0.76 -29.89
N LEU A 17 31.65 1.43 -30.08
CA LEU A 17 30.89 2.10 -29.02
C LEU A 17 30.22 1.03 -28.13
N ALA A 18 30.80 0.77 -26.97
CA ALA A 18 30.12 -0.02 -25.92
C ALA A 18 28.98 0.82 -25.34
N ALA A 19 27.75 0.43 -25.63
CA ALA A 19 26.58 0.95 -24.95
C ALA A 19 26.66 0.52 -23.47
N PRO A 20 26.35 1.43 -22.49
CA PRO A 20 26.28 1.03 -21.10
C PRO A 20 25.13 0.05 -20.95
N GLY A 21 25.44 -1.19 -20.61
CA GLY A 21 24.44 -2.20 -20.27
C GLY A 21 23.65 -1.71 -19.07
N ILE A 22 22.35 -1.46 -19.26
CA ILE A 22 21.41 -1.31 -18.17
C ILE A 22 21.39 -2.66 -17.45
N GLY A 23 22.13 -2.73 -16.34
CA GLY A 23 22.13 -3.88 -15.47
C GLY A 23 20.71 -4.12 -14.95
N ARG A 24 19.97 -5.03 -15.59
CA ARG A 24 18.83 -5.67 -14.98
C ARG A 24 19.35 -6.49 -13.82
N SER A 25 19.28 -5.93 -12.62
CA SER A 25 19.30 -6.72 -11.40
C SER A 25 18.02 -7.55 -11.41
N ALA A 26 18.09 -8.72 -12.05
CA ALA A 26 17.07 -9.74 -11.87
C ALA A 26 17.20 -10.16 -10.41
N ASP A 27 16.18 -9.88 -9.60
CA ASP A 27 16.02 -10.45 -8.26
C ASP A 27 15.88 -11.99 -8.42
N ASN A 28 17.04 -12.66 -8.40
CA ASN A 28 17.17 -14.09 -8.69
C ASN A 28 16.83 -14.93 -7.46
N ARG A 29 15.98 -14.39 -6.55
CA ARG A 29 15.37 -15.17 -5.47
C ARG A 29 14.38 -16.13 -6.12
N THR A 30 14.64 -17.42 -5.99
CA THR A 30 13.68 -18.47 -6.40
C THR A 30 12.32 -18.15 -5.78
N LEU A 31 11.34 -17.80 -6.61
CA LEU A 31 10.01 -17.46 -6.14
C LEU A 31 9.43 -18.64 -5.38
N ARG A 32 9.05 -18.42 -4.12
CA ARG A 32 8.49 -19.49 -3.27
C ARG A 32 7.13 -19.92 -3.81
N PRO A 33 6.83 -21.26 -3.78
CA PRO A 33 5.46 -21.72 -3.98
C PRO A 33 4.54 -21.07 -2.93
N ILE A 34 3.36 -20.63 -3.38
CA ILE A 34 2.37 -19.97 -2.53
C ILE A 34 1.04 -20.69 -2.60
N GLN A 35 0.20 -20.46 -1.60
CA GLN A 35 -1.18 -20.90 -1.54
C GLN A 35 -2.10 -19.72 -1.22
N GLU A 36 -3.31 -19.77 -1.76
CA GLU A 36 -4.35 -18.76 -1.64
C GLU A 36 -5.53 -19.35 -0.87
N GLU A 37 -6.04 -18.63 0.12
CA GLU A 37 -7.10 -19.11 1.01
C GLU A 37 -8.04 -17.95 1.38
N VAL A 38 -9.24 -18.26 1.82
CA VAL A 38 -10.14 -17.30 2.47
C VAL A 38 -10.37 -17.78 3.90
N TRP A 39 -10.05 -16.93 4.86
CA TRP A 39 -10.13 -17.25 6.28
C TRP A 39 -11.21 -16.42 6.97
N ALA A 40 -11.91 -17.05 7.90
CA ALA A 40 -12.73 -16.36 8.89
C ALA A 40 -11.89 -16.17 10.15
N LEU A 41 -11.49 -14.95 10.44
CA LEU A 41 -10.69 -14.59 11.60
C LEU A 41 -11.63 -14.32 12.79
N PRO A 42 -11.51 -15.09 13.91
CA PRO A 42 -12.36 -14.92 15.09
C PRO A 42 -11.87 -13.78 15.97
N LEU A 43 -11.82 -12.57 15.41
CA LEU A 43 -11.45 -11.35 16.11
C LEU A 43 -12.62 -10.81 16.94
N VAL A 44 -12.39 -9.75 17.71
CA VAL A 44 -13.45 -9.00 18.43
C VAL A 44 -14.61 -8.68 17.48
N ILE A 45 -14.27 -8.28 16.24
CA ILE A 45 -15.22 -8.21 15.14
C ILE A 45 -14.83 -9.33 14.16
N PRO A 46 -15.63 -10.40 14.03
CA PRO A 46 -15.36 -11.49 13.10
C PRO A 46 -15.11 -10.95 11.69
N THR A 47 -13.95 -11.28 11.13
CA THR A 47 -13.46 -10.67 9.89
C THR A 47 -13.15 -11.76 8.87
N ILE A 48 -13.66 -11.60 7.65
CA ILE A 48 -13.25 -12.43 6.53
C ILE A 48 -12.01 -11.80 5.89
N ALA A 49 -11.02 -12.61 5.58
CA ALA A 49 -9.80 -12.14 4.94
C ALA A 49 -9.37 -13.06 3.81
N TYR A 50 -8.90 -12.47 2.71
CA TYR A 50 -8.12 -13.18 1.71
C TYR A 50 -6.68 -13.35 2.24
N VAL A 51 -6.19 -14.58 2.20
CA VAL A 51 -4.87 -14.93 2.74
C VAL A 51 -4.02 -15.55 1.66
N VAL A 52 -2.81 -15.01 1.45
CA VAL A 52 -1.81 -15.59 0.55
C VAL A 52 -0.53 -15.83 1.34
N ARG A 53 -0.01 -17.05 1.32
CA ARG A 53 1.18 -17.37 2.11
C ARG A 53 2.10 -18.36 1.39
N PRO A 54 3.39 -18.43 1.75
CA PRO A 54 4.25 -19.49 1.29
C PRO A 54 3.72 -20.88 1.70
N VAL A 55 3.95 -21.86 0.86
CA VAL A 55 3.69 -23.27 1.22
C VAL A 55 4.63 -23.71 2.33
N GLY A 56 4.10 -24.39 3.33
CA GLY A 56 4.86 -24.93 4.46
C GLY A 56 4.43 -24.36 5.81
N PRO A 57 5.08 -24.80 6.87
CA PRO A 57 4.81 -24.28 8.22
C PRO A 57 5.35 -22.87 8.39
N GLY A 58 4.61 -22.03 9.11
CA GLY A 58 5.10 -20.73 9.59
C GLY A 58 6.12 -20.90 10.73
N PRO A 59 6.38 -19.84 11.50
CA PRO A 59 5.79 -18.51 11.31
C PRO A 59 6.43 -17.75 10.15
N PHE A 60 5.63 -16.91 9.48
CA PHE A 60 6.08 -16.05 8.37
C PHE A 60 6.11 -14.57 8.80
N PRO A 61 6.95 -13.71 8.21
CA PRO A 61 6.71 -12.28 8.26
C PRO A 61 5.29 -11.96 7.78
N LEU A 62 4.57 -11.08 8.47
CA LEU A 62 3.18 -10.75 8.15
C LEU A 62 3.10 -9.46 7.32
N ALA A 63 2.20 -9.46 6.34
CA ALA A 63 1.79 -8.26 5.61
C ALA A 63 0.27 -8.13 5.71
N VAL A 64 -0.23 -7.09 6.37
CA VAL A 64 -1.66 -6.75 6.37
C VAL A 64 -1.91 -5.76 5.24
N MET A 65 -2.89 -6.04 4.36
CA MET A 65 -3.22 -5.20 3.19
C MET A 65 -4.65 -4.67 3.28
N ASN A 66 -4.80 -3.37 3.48
CA ASN A 66 -6.07 -2.70 3.65
C ASN A 66 -6.56 -2.04 2.36
N HIS A 67 -7.80 -2.33 1.98
CA HIS A 67 -8.45 -1.73 0.82
C HIS A 67 -9.00 -0.32 1.09
N GLY A 68 -9.34 0.38 0.02
CA GLY A 68 -10.02 1.66 0.05
C GLY A 68 -11.48 1.58 0.51
N VAL A 69 -12.17 2.71 0.55
CA VAL A 69 -13.60 2.76 0.86
C VAL A 69 -14.41 3.27 -0.32
N SER A 70 -15.61 2.72 -0.51
CA SER A 70 -16.63 3.30 -1.37
C SER A 70 -17.78 3.87 -0.53
N LEU A 71 -18.24 5.07 -0.90
CA LEU A 71 -19.45 5.66 -0.32
C LEU A 71 -20.72 5.07 -0.94
N ASN A 72 -20.61 4.39 -2.07
CA ASN A 72 -21.71 3.73 -2.74
C ASN A 72 -22.07 2.41 -2.02
N PRO A 73 -23.30 2.25 -1.47
CA PRO A 73 -23.70 1.02 -0.79
C PRO A 73 -23.66 -0.22 -1.68
N ARG A 74 -23.90 -0.07 -2.98
CA ARG A 74 -23.86 -1.18 -3.94
C ARG A 74 -22.42 -1.73 -4.08
N ASP A 75 -21.43 -0.85 -4.25
CA ASP A 75 -20.03 -1.27 -4.35
C ASP A 75 -19.59 -1.98 -3.08
N ARG A 76 -20.04 -1.49 -1.90
CA ARG A 76 -19.75 -2.16 -0.63
C ARG A 76 -20.41 -3.52 -0.53
N GLY A 77 -21.69 -3.64 -0.93
CA GLY A 77 -22.43 -4.91 -0.88
C GLY A 77 -21.89 -5.98 -1.79
N PHE A 78 -21.34 -5.60 -2.94
CA PHE A 78 -20.73 -6.50 -3.94
C PHE A 78 -19.21 -6.53 -3.88
N PHE A 79 -18.61 -6.08 -2.77
CA PHE A 79 -17.16 -6.07 -2.62
C PHE A 79 -16.58 -7.49 -2.72
N PRO A 80 -15.50 -7.71 -3.51
CA PRO A 80 -14.94 -9.02 -3.72
C PRO A 80 -14.30 -9.59 -2.43
N LEU A 81 -14.29 -10.91 -2.30
CA LEU A 81 -13.52 -11.59 -1.24
C LEU A 81 -12.02 -11.55 -1.49
N VAL A 82 -11.63 -11.44 -2.75
CA VAL A 82 -10.23 -11.41 -3.19
C VAL A 82 -9.93 -10.01 -3.71
N GLU A 83 -9.18 -9.28 -2.93
CA GLU A 83 -8.71 -7.93 -3.26
C GLU A 83 -7.19 -7.93 -3.32
N PHE A 84 -6.58 -7.08 -4.15
CA PHE A 84 -5.12 -6.96 -4.32
C PHE A 84 -4.41 -8.27 -4.66
N ARG A 85 -5.04 -9.16 -5.42
CA ARG A 85 -4.52 -10.51 -5.63
C ARG A 85 -3.07 -10.52 -6.10
N ASP A 86 -2.75 -9.76 -7.14
CA ASP A 86 -1.41 -9.78 -7.74
C ASP A 86 -0.36 -9.13 -6.84
N ALA A 87 -0.72 -8.06 -6.15
CA ALA A 87 0.13 -7.43 -5.15
C ALA A 87 0.36 -8.37 -3.96
N ALA A 88 -0.69 -9.02 -3.43
CA ALA A 88 -0.58 -10.00 -2.36
C ALA A 88 0.33 -11.18 -2.75
N MET A 89 0.19 -11.71 -3.96
CA MET A 89 1.07 -12.75 -4.50
C MET A 89 2.52 -12.27 -4.60
N TRP A 90 2.75 -10.99 -4.95
CA TRP A 90 4.09 -10.43 -5.01
C TRP A 90 4.79 -10.45 -3.65
N PHE A 91 4.10 -10.06 -2.58
CA PHE A 91 4.62 -10.13 -1.20
C PHE A 91 4.79 -11.58 -0.73
N ALA A 92 3.82 -12.46 -1.00
CA ALA A 92 3.86 -13.84 -0.56
C ALA A 92 5.04 -14.62 -1.19
N ARG A 93 5.31 -14.41 -2.47
CA ARG A 93 6.49 -14.98 -3.14
C ARG A 93 7.82 -14.51 -2.55
N ARG A 94 7.83 -13.39 -1.82
CA ARG A 94 8.98 -12.87 -1.07
C ARG A 94 9.04 -13.34 0.38
N GLY A 95 8.12 -14.23 0.75
CA GLY A 95 8.12 -14.92 2.04
C GLY A 95 7.16 -14.36 3.08
N TYR A 96 6.37 -13.34 2.75
CA TYR A 96 5.35 -12.82 3.65
C TYR A 96 4.10 -13.72 3.64
N MET A 97 3.46 -13.85 4.79
CA MET A 97 2.06 -14.21 4.86
C MET A 97 1.26 -12.92 4.71
N VAL A 98 0.45 -12.84 3.66
CA VAL A 98 -0.39 -11.67 3.39
C VAL A 98 -1.80 -11.93 3.90
N VAL A 99 -2.36 -10.97 4.63
CA VAL A 99 -3.74 -10.98 5.10
C VAL A 99 -4.41 -9.71 4.59
N ALA A 100 -5.36 -9.84 3.68
CA ALA A 100 -6.17 -8.76 3.16
C ALA A 100 -7.60 -8.86 3.73
N PRO A 101 -7.91 -8.12 4.82
CA PRO A 101 -9.23 -8.19 5.44
C PRO A 101 -10.27 -7.50 4.57
N SER A 102 -11.47 -8.09 4.47
CA SER A 102 -12.65 -7.39 4.00
C SER A 102 -13.14 -6.47 5.11
N GLY A 103 -13.13 -5.18 4.88
CA GLY A 103 -13.49 -4.17 5.88
C GLY A 103 -14.92 -4.32 6.39
N SER A 104 -15.17 -3.88 7.62
CA SER A 104 -16.51 -3.89 8.21
C SER A 104 -17.49 -3.12 7.33
N GLY A 105 -18.62 -3.77 6.99
CA GLY A 105 -19.63 -3.22 6.08
C GLY A 105 -19.39 -3.49 4.60
N TYR A 106 -18.42 -4.37 4.25
CA TYR A 106 -18.08 -4.74 2.87
C TYR A 106 -18.32 -6.23 2.60
N GLY A 107 -18.91 -6.55 1.43
CA GLY A 107 -19.09 -7.89 0.94
C GLY A 107 -19.59 -8.88 2.00
N ALA A 108 -18.88 -9.98 2.20
CA ALA A 108 -19.22 -10.98 3.21
C ALA A 108 -19.15 -10.46 4.66
N ALA A 109 -18.49 -9.33 4.91
CA ALA A 109 -18.44 -8.66 6.21
C ALA A 109 -19.52 -7.57 6.38
N ALA A 110 -20.46 -7.47 5.43
CA ALA A 110 -21.54 -6.46 5.46
C ALA A 110 -22.67 -6.77 6.45
N LEU A 111 -22.63 -7.92 7.16
CA LEU A 111 -23.62 -8.25 8.18
C LEU A 111 -23.60 -7.19 9.28
N ASP A 112 -24.76 -6.55 9.45
CA ASP A 112 -24.93 -5.47 10.42
C ASP A 112 -25.24 -6.07 11.80
N THR A 113 -24.26 -6.03 12.69
CA THR A 113 -24.43 -6.28 14.12
C THR A 113 -24.18 -4.97 14.86
N PRO A 114 -24.72 -4.77 16.07
CA PRO A 114 -24.48 -3.54 16.84
C PRO A 114 -22.98 -3.20 16.95
N GLU A 115 -22.13 -4.19 17.18
CA GLU A 115 -20.69 -4.03 17.30
C GLU A 115 -20.04 -3.69 15.95
N ARG A 116 -20.51 -4.29 14.86
CA ARG A 116 -20.04 -4.00 13.50
C ARG A 116 -20.58 -2.68 12.97
N GLY A 117 -21.82 -2.31 13.34
CA GLY A 117 -22.42 -1.06 12.90
C GLY A 117 -21.57 0.16 13.22
N LEU A 118 -21.02 0.23 14.44
CA LEU A 118 -20.14 1.32 14.85
C LEU A 118 -18.84 1.33 14.03
N PHE A 119 -18.18 0.17 13.87
CA PHE A 119 -16.98 0.06 13.05
C PHE A 119 -17.24 0.35 11.58
N SER A 120 -18.38 -0.12 11.04
CA SER A 120 -18.77 0.18 9.66
C SER A 120 -18.91 1.69 9.42
N VAL A 121 -19.42 2.45 10.38
CA VAL A 121 -19.51 3.91 10.29
C VAL A 121 -18.12 4.52 10.17
N PHE A 122 -17.19 4.20 11.05
CA PHE A 122 -15.84 4.73 11.03
C PHE A 122 -15.02 4.20 9.85
N TYR A 123 -15.21 2.94 9.47
CA TYR A 123 -14.53 2.36 8.31
C TYR A 123 -14.99 3.03 7.00
N SER A 124 -16.28 3.24 6.81
CA SER A 124 -16.88 3.72 5.56
C SER A 124 -17.06 5.23 5.49
N LYS A 125 -17.24 5.92 6.61
CA LYS A 125 -17.63 7.33 6.67
C LYS A 125 -16.75 8.14 7.62
N ILE A 126 -16.55 9.41 7.27
CA ILE A 126 -15.86 10.41 8.10
C ILE A 126 -16.82 11.42 8.72
N GLY A 127 -18.15 11.25 8.55
CA GLY A 127 -19.14 12.26 8.90
C GLY A 127 -19.38 13.27 7.78
N SER A 128 -19.79 14.49 8.13
CA SER A 128 -19.96 15.59 7.18
C SER A 128 -18.62 16.25 6.84
N CYS A 129 -18.54 16.90 5.67
CA CYS A 129 -17.33 17.62 5.29
C CYS A 129 -17.12 18.93 6.08
N ASP A 130 -18.14 19.43 6.77
CA ASP A 130 -18.00 20.59 7.66
C ASP A 130 -17.33 20.23 8.99
N ASN A 131 -17.49 18.97 9.41
CA ASN A 131 -16.86 18.44 10.63
C ASN A 131 -16.49 16.97 10.45
N PRO A 132 -15.46 16.66 9.64
CA PRO A 132 -15.06 15.29 9.36
C PRO A 132 -14.27 14.69 10.52
N ASN A 133 -14.56 13.44 10.83
CA ASN A 133 -13.80 12.67 11.82
C ASN A 133 -12.72 11.81 11.13
N PHE A 134 -11.70 12.45 10.60
CA PHE A 134 -10.58 11.76 9.94
C PHE A 134 -9.78 10.89 10.90
N ARG A 135 -9.59 11.36 12.13
CA ARG A 135 -8.82 10.65 13.15
C ARG A 135 -9.43 9.29 13.47
N ASP A 136 -10.69 9.26 13.91
CA ASP A 136 -11.33 8.00 14.32
C ASP A 136 -11.54 7.06 13.15
N ALA A 137 -11.80 7.60 11.95
CA ALA A 137 -11.90 6.79 10.74
C ALA A 137 -10.59 6.05 10.40
N GLY A 138 -9.43 6.66 10.64
CA GLY A 138 -8.14 6.01 10.50
C GLY A 138 -7.87 5.02 11.63
N MET A 139 -8.11 5.44 12.87
CA MET A 139 -7.86 4.63 14.06
C MET A 139 -8.72 3.37 14.16
N ALA A 140 -9.96 3.40 13.66
CA ALA A 140 -10.82 2.21 13.63
C ALA A 140 -10.21 1.08 12.78
N VAL A 141 -9.67 1.40 11.61
CA VAL A 141 -9.01 0.39 10.76
C VAL A 141 -7.65 0.00 11.34
N ALA A 142 -6.89 0.96 11.89
CA ALA A 142 -5.63 0.68 12.58
C ALA A 142 -5.80 -0.30 13.75
N LEU A 143 -6.93 -0.21 14.47
CA LEU A 143 -7.25 -1.15 15.54
C LEU A 143 -7.56 -2.56 15.00
N LEU A 144 -8.23 -2.65 13.86
CA LEU A 144 -8.43 -3.95 13.17
C LEU A 144 -7.10 -4.56 12.76
N ASP A 145 -6.17 -3.75 12.22
CA ASP A 145 -4.81 -4.20 11.88
C ASP A 145 -4.08 -4.77 13.10
N GLN A 146 -4.16 -4.07 14.23
CA GLN A 146 -3.56 -4.55 15.47
C GLN A 146 -4.16 -5.90 15.89
N TRP A 147 -5.48 -6.06 15.89
CA TRP A 147 -6.12 -7.35 16.23
C TRP A 147 -5.71 -8.48 15.28
N ILE A 148 -5.56 -8.19 13.98
CA ILE A 148 -5.06 -9.17 13.01
C ILE A 148 -3.61 -9.57 13.35
N ILE A 149 -2.74 -8.60 13.60
CA ILE A 149 -1.32 -8.84 13.92
C ILE A 149 -1.20 -9.65 15.20
N ASP A 150 -1.93 -9.29 16.24
CA ASP A 150 -1.91 -10.00 17.53
C ASP A 150 -2.42 -11.44 17.35
N TYR A 151 -3.58 -11.63 16.72
CA TYR A 151 -4.13 -12.96 16.46
C TYR A 151 -3.18 -13.85 15.65
N MET A 152 -2.63 -13.33 14.55
CA MET A 152 -1.73 -14.10 13.70
C MET A 152 -0.43 -14.48 14.40
N THR A 153 0.04 -13.62 15.30
CA THR A 153 1.24 -13.87 16.11
C THR A 153 0.96 -14.91 17.22
N ASP A 154 -0.15 -14.77 17.94
CA ASP A 154 -0.57 -15.69 18.99
C ASP A 154 -0.82 -17.11 18.46
N GLN A 155 -1.43 -17.21 17.29
CA GLN A 155 -1.63 -18.50 16.61
C GLN A 155 -0.35 -19.06 15.95
N LYS A 156 0.78 -18.35 16.04
CA LYS A 156 2.08 -18.73 15.44
C LYS A 156 2.07 -18.85 13.92
N PHE A 157 1.12 -18.19 13.25
CA PHE A 157 1.15 -18.05 11.79
C PHE A 157 2.14 -16.94 11.38
N ALA A 158 2.19 -15.86 12.17
CA ALA A 158 3.11 -14.76 11.96
C ALA A 158 4.31 -14.80 12.93
N ALA A 159 5.48 -14.45 12.42
CA ALA A 159 6.67 -14.25 13.24
C ALA A 159 6.51 -12.96 14.08
N PRO A 160 6.90 -12.96 15.35
CA PRO A 160 6.80 -11.77 16.20
C PRO A 160 7.69 -10.64 15.64
N ASN A 161 7.27 -9.40 15.84
CA ASN A 161 8.02 -8.19 15.46
C ASN A 161 8.49 -8.18 13.98
N SER A 162 7.68 -8.68 13.07
CA SER A 162 8.03 -8.79 11.65
C SER A 162 6.90 -8.35 10.71
N SER A 163 5.90 -7.67 11.24
CA SER A 163 4.74 -7.24 10.46
C SER A 163 5.02 -5.97 9.67
N ILE A 164 4.43 -5.90 8.50
CA ILE A 164 4.27 -4.66 7.72
C ILE A 164 2.77 -4.43 7.46
N VAL A 165 2.38 -3.17 7.34
CA VAL A 165 1.01 -2.82 6.98
C VAL A 165 1.03 -2.02 5.69
N ILE A 166 0.20 -2.43 4.73
CA ILE A 166 0.08 -1.85 3.41
C ILE A 166 -1.35 -1.37 3.26
N GLY A 167 -1.55 -0.18 2.74
CA GLY A 167 -2.90 0.30 2.52
C GLY A 167 -3.06 1.16 1.29
N GLN A 168 -4.21 1.04 0.65
CA GLN A 168 -4.61 1.86 -0.48
C GLN A 168 -5.75 2.78 -0.07
N SER A 169 -5.73 4.06 -0.49
CA SER A 169 -6.81 5.01 -0.22
C SER A 169 -7.11 5.13 1.28
N ALA A 170 -8.30 4.77 1.70
CA ALA A 170 -8.68 4.73 3.13
C ALA A 170 -7.87 3.71 3.94
N GLY A 171 -7.45 2.60 3.34
CA GLY A 171 -6.50 1.68 3.96
C GLY A 171 -5.12 2.31 4.13
N GLY A 172 -4.68 3.13 3.16
CA GLY A 172 -3.47 3.95 3.30
C GLY A 172 -3.60 4.99 4.42
N TRP A 173 -4.76 5.60 4.57
CA TRP A 173 -5.06 6.48 5.69
C TRP A 173 -4.97 5.75 7.05
N ALA A 174 -5.44 4.51 7.10
CA ALA A 174 -5.31 3.66 8.29
C ALA A 174 -3.84 3.37 8.63
N ALA A 175 -3.00 3.09 7.63
CA ALA A 175 -1.56 2.89 7.85
C ALA A 175 -0.90 4.18 8.39
N ILE A 176 -1.31 5.37 7.91
CA ILE A 176 -0.86 6.66 8.47
C ILE A 176 -1.30 6.80 9.94
N ALA A 177 -2.55 6.46 10.26
CA ALA A 177 -3.05 6.50 11.62
C ALA A 177 -2.34 5.49 12.53
N LEU A 178 -2.10 4.26 12.04
CA LEU A 178 -1.41 3.19 12.76
C LEU A 178 0.02 3.60 13.17
N SER A 179 0.69 4.41 12.34
CA SER A 179 2.04 4.89 12.66
C SER A 179 2.13 5.60 14.01
N SER A 180 1.04 6.25 14.44
CA SER A 180 0.98 6.96 15.70
C SER A 180 0.96 6.03 16.93
N GLN A 181 0.70 4.73 16.75
CA GLN A 181 0.68 3.74 17.81
C GLN A 181 2.08 3.17 18.13
N ASN A 182 3.03 3.31 17.21
CA ASN A 182 4.41 2.81 17.35
C ASN A 182 4.47 1.34 17.83
N LEU A 183 3.64 0.49 17.25
CA LEU A 183 3.57 -0.93 17.62
C LEU A 183 4.93 -1.62 17.37
N PRO A 184 5.55 -2.24 18.39
CA PRO A 184 6.84 -2.93 18.20
C PRO A 184 6.77 -4.07 17.18
N SER A 185 5.57 -4.65 16.99
CA SER A 185 5.31 -5.70 16.00
C SER A 185 5.36 -5.20 14.56
N VAL A 186 5.24 -3.88 14.30
CA VAL A 186 5.20 -3.29 12.95
C VAL A 186 6.55 -2.66 12.62
N LYS A 187 7.21 -3.19 11.59
CA LYS A 187 8.52 -2.74 11.12
C LYS A 187 8.46 -1.61 10.10
N ALA A 188 7.45 -1.63 9.26
CA ALA A 188 7.32 -0.67 8.17
C ALA A 188 5.85 -0.53 7.74
N LEU A 189 5.53 0.63 7.17
CA LEU A 189 4.22 0.96 6.64
C LEU A 189 4.35 1.38 5.17
N ILE A 190 3.40 0.97 4.32
CA ILE A 190 3.40 1.31 2.89
C ILE A 190 2.04 1.87 2.53
N VAL A 191 2.04 3.07 1.97
CA VAL A 191 0.83 3.83 1.63
C VAL A 191 0.77 4.02 0.12
N PHE A 192 -0.27 3.50 -0.51
CA PHE A 192 -0.61 3.77 -1.89
C PHE A 192 -1.81 4.72 -1.94
N ALA A 193 -1.61 5.91 -2.50
CA ALA A 193 -2.67 6.90 -2.68
C ALA A 193 -3.54 7.12 -1.42
N GLY A 194 -2.90 7.18 -0.24
CA GLY A 194 -3.58 7.21 1.06
C GLY A 194 -4.34 8.49 1.31
N GLY A 195 -5.52 8.38 1.91
CA GLY A 195 -6.34 9.53 2.29
C GLY A 195 -7.80 9.18 2.55
N ARG A 196 -8.59 10.18 2.93
CA ARG A 196 -10.02 10.07 3.20
C ARG A 196 -10.78 11.24 2.61
N GLY A 197 -12.03 11.01 2.19
CA GLY A 197 -12.91 12.05 1.68
C GLY A 197 -12.56 12.55 0.27
N GLY A 198 -11.91 11.72 -0.54
CA GLY A 198 -11.65 12.03 -1.94
C GLY A 198 -12.90 11.99 -2.82
N ARG A 199 -12.92 12.79 -3.91
CA ARG A 199 -13.97 12.84 -4.94
C ARG A 199 -15.39 13.05 -4.40
N VAL A 200 -15.57 14.03 -3.53
CA VAL A 200 -16.90 14.41 -3.03
C VAL A 200 -17.85 14.68 -4.21
N GLY A 201 -19.00 14.02 -4.20
CA GLY A 201 -19.97 14.10 -5.29
C GLY A 201 -19.48 13.51 -6.61
N GLY A 202 -18.47 12.63 -6.58
CA GLY A 202 -17.85 12.02 -7.77
C GLY A 202 -16.93 12.95 -8.57
N LYS A 203 -16.70 14.18 -8.11
CA LYS A 203 -15.91 15.17 -8.85
C LYS A 203 -14.41 14.98 -8.60
N PRO A 204 -13.58 14.89 -9.67
CA PRO A 204 -12.13 14.83 -9.55
C PRO A 204 -11.56 15.96 -8.70
N ASN A 205 -10.59 15.64 -7.83
CA ASN A 205 -9.88 16.58 -6.95
C ASN A 205 -10.78 17.39 -6.01
N ASN A 206 -12.05 17.01 -5.85
CA ASN A 206 -12.96 17.61 -4.88
C ASN A 206 -12.87 16.85 -3.56
N ASN A 207 -12.06 17.34 -2.64
CA ASN A 207 -11.79 16.67 -1.38
C ASN A 207 -12.62 17.27 -0.22
N CYS A 208 -13.11 16.41 0.64
CA CYS A 208 -13.78 16.76 1.88
C CYS A 208 -12.78 17.41 2.84
N ALA A 209 -13.00 18.67 3.22
CA ALA A 209 -12.19 19.41 4.19
C ALA A 209 -10.67 19.14 4.07
N PRO A 210 -10.03 19.45 2.94
CA PRO A 210 -8.65 19.06 2.68
C PRO A 210 -7.65 19.63 3.70
N ASP A 211 -7.90 20.79 4.25
CA ASP A 211 -7.03 21.39 5.28
C ASP A 211 -7.09 20.59 6.59
N GLN A 212 -8.28 20.15 7.01
CA GLN A 212 -8.42 19.31 8.19
C GLN A 212 -7.81 17.91 7.99
N LEU A 213 -7.81 17.37 6.75
CA LEU A 213 -7.11 16.14 6.42
C LEU A 213 -5.59 16.31 6.57
N VAL A 214 -5.05 17.43 6.13
CA VAL A 214 -3.63 17.78 6.29
C VAL A 214 -3.28 17.95 7.78
N ASP A 215 -4.12 18.64 8.55
CA ASP A 215 -3.92 18.83 9.99
C ASP A 215 -3.90 17.48 10.74
N ALA A 216 -4.89 16.60 10.46
CA ALA A 216 -4.95 15.25 11.03
C ALA A 216 -3.72 14.40 10.67
N THR A 217 -3.19 14.60 9.46
CA THR A 217 -1.95 13.95 9.02
C THR A 217 -0.76 14.41 9.88
N GLY A 218 -0.63 15.70 10.12
CA GLY A 218 0.38 16.28 10.99
C GLY A 218 0.25 15.79 12.45
N GLU A 219 -0.98 15.62 12.94
CA GLU A 219 -1.23 15.06 14.27
C GLU A 219 -0.66 13.66 14.43
N PHE A 220 -0.86 12.77 13.47
CA PHE A 220 -0.26 11.44 13.48
C PHE A 220 1.27 11.51 13.41
N GLY A 221 1.82 12.41 12.58
CA GLY A 221 3.27 12.58 12.42
C GLY A 221 4.01 12.98 13.69
N ARG A 222 3.36 13.73 14.62
CA ARG A 222 4.01 14.20 15.86
C ARG A 222 4.59 13.07 16.72
N VAL A 223 3.94 11.95 16.78
CA VAL A 223 4.32 10.82 17.63
C VAL A 223 4.85 9.62 16.83
N ALA A 224 4.63 9.57 15.54
CA ALA A 224 5.01 8.45 14.67
C ALA A 224 6.53 8.29 14.57
N ARG A 225 7.00 7.03 14.66
CA ARG A 225 8.42 6.68 14.52
C ARG A 225 8.66 5.54 13.54
N THR A 226 7.63 4.71 13.31
CA THR A 226 7.69 3.60 12.34
C THR A 226 7.96 4.16 10.94
N PRO A 227 8.97 3.64 10.22
CA PRO A 227 9.27 4.11 8.87
C PRO A 227 8.12 3.83 7.90
N MET A 228 7.86 4.78 7.01
CA MET A 228 6.74 4.72 6.09
C MET A 228 7.16 5.10 4.67
N LEU A 229 6.67 4.36 3.68
CA LEU A 229 6.79 4.66 2.25
C LEU A 229 5.45 5.16 1.72
N TRP A 230 5.43 6.34 1.13
CA TRP A 230 4.25 6.94 0.49
C TRP A 230 4.41 6.95 -1.02
N ILE A 231 3.51 6.28 -1.73
CA ILE A 231 3.48 6.19 -3.19
C ILE A 231 2.18 6.82 -3.69
N TYR A 232 2.29 7.93 -4.40
CA TYR A 232 1.19 8.65 -5.06
C TYR A 232 1.45 8.74 -6.55
N ILE A 233 0.41 9.03 -7.32
CA ILE A 233 0.47 9.03 -8.79
C ILE A 233 0.00 10.39 -9.31
N GLU A 234 0.68 10.94 -10.32
CA GLU A 234 0.41 12.29 -10.82
C GLU A 234 -1.04 12.50 -11.29
N ASN A 235 -1.66 11.49 -11.86
CA ASN A 235 -3.05 11.55 -12.32
C ASN A 235 -4.06 10.92 -11.34
N ASP A 236 -3.72 10.81 -10.05
CA ASP A 236 -4.70 10.47 -9.00
C ASP A 236 -5.70 11.62 -8.85
N THR A 237 -6.99 11.35 -9.10
CA THR A 237 -8.06 12.35 -8.99
C THR A 237 -8.78 12.33 -7.63
N PHE A 238 -8.37 11.46 -6.70
CA PHE A 238 -8.85 11.44 -5.31
C PHE A 238 -7.94 12.25 -4.39
N PHE A 239 -6.63 11.98 -4.42
CA PHE A 239 -5.62 12.67 -3.60
C PHE A 239 -4.45 13.12 -4.46
N GLY A 240 -4.74 14.04 -5.36
CA GLY A 240 -3.77 14.53 -6.35
C GLY A 240 -2.49 15.11 -5.73
N PRO A 241 -1.46 15.37 -6.56
CA PRO A 241 -0.10 15.72 -6.12
C PRO A 241 -0.01 16.85 -5.12
N ALA A 242 -0.82 17.90 -5.30
CA ALA A 242 -0.81 19.06 -4.41
C ALA A 242 -1.27 18.72 -2.99
N LEU A 243 -2.34 17.90 -2.87
CA LEU A 243 -2.88 17.52 -1.56
C LEU A 243 -1.97 16.47 -0.90
N SER A 244 -1.58 15.43 -1.62
CA SER A 244 -0.73 14.39 -1.07
C SER A 244 0.64 14.91 -0.61
N LYS A 245 1.21 15.88 -1.34
CA LYS A 245 2.45 16.56 -0.92
C LYS A 245 2.25 17.37 0.37
N ARG A 246 1.16 18.13 0.48
CA ARG A 246 0.82 18.87 1.71
C ARG A 246 0.65 17.93 2.91
N MET A 247 -0.02 16.79 2.72
CA MET A 247 -0.18 15.77 3.75
C MET A 247 1.19 15.22 4.20
N ASN A 248 2.05 14.88 3.25
CA ASN A 248 3.40 14.40 3.57
C ASN A 248 4.24 15.47 4.28
N ASP A 249 4.19 16.73 3.84
CA ASP A 249 4.91 17.83 4.47
C ASP A 249 4.44 18.08 5.91
N ALA A 250 3.13 18.00 6.16
CA ALA A 250 2.57 18.11 7.51
C ALA A 250 3.03 16.95 8.40
N TYR A 251 3.03 15.72 7.87
CA TYR A 251 3.48 14.53 8.60
C TYR A 251 4.96 14.60 8.95
N THR A 252 5.82 14.86 7.97
CA THR A 252 7.27 14.89 8.16
C THR A 252 7.73 16.14 8.92
N GLY A 253 7.10 17.30 8.67
CA GLY A 253 7.32 18.52 9.41
C GLY A 253 6.97 18.43 10.91
N ALA A 254 6.02 17.53 11.25
CA ALA A 254 5.69 17.22 12.64
C ALA A 254 6.65 16.19 13.28
N GLY A 255 7.58 15.62 12.54
CA GLY A 255 8.59 14.65 13.01
C GLY A 255 8.34 13.20 12.60
N GLY A 256 7.31 12.93 11.79
CA GLY A 256 7.03 11.60 11.25
C GLY A 256 8.09 11.14 10.25
N ASN A 257 8.34 9.85 10.20
CA ASN A 257 9.36 9.23 9.33
C ASN A 257 8.70 8.66 8.05
N ALA A 258 8.66 9.44 6.98
CA ALA A 258 8.07 9.02 5.71
C ALA A 258 8.93 9.40 4.51
N GLU A 259 9.07 8.44 3.56
CA GLU A 259 9.63 8.67 2.23
C GLU A 259 8.48 8.86 1.24
N TYR A 260 8.47 9.97 0.48
CA TYR A 260 7.40 10.30 -0.46
C TYR A 260 7.87 10.13 -1.90
N HIS A 261 7.08 9.37 -2.68
CA HIS A 261 7.30 9.16 -4.11
C HIS A 261 6.05 9.53 -4.90
N LEU A 262 6.19 10.46 -5.82
CA LEU A 262 5.18 10.78 -6.81
C LEU A 262 5.54 10.07 -8.12
N MET A 263 4.73 9.08 -8.49
CA MET A 263 4.93 8.28 -9.70
C MET A 263 4.33 8.98 -10.91
N PRO A 264 4.87 8.77 -12.11
CA PRO A 264 4.26 9.25 -13.33
C PRO A 264 2.80 8.82 -13.51
N PRO A 265 2.03 9.48 -14.39
CA PRO A 265 0.65 9.12 -14.67
C PRO A 265 0.51 7.63 -15.05
N PHE A 266 -0.51 6.97 -14.51
CA PHE A 266 -0.80 5.58 -14.78
C PHE A 266 -2.25 5.39 -15.24
N GLY A 267 -2.43 4.80 -16.42
CA GLY A 267 -3.75 4.60 -16.99
C GLY A 267 -4.57 5.90 -17.09
N SER A 268 -5.88 5.78 -16.99
CA SER A 268 -6.81 6.92 -16.97
C SER A 268 -7.04 7.49 -15.56
N GLU A 269 -6.72 6.71 -14.51
CA GLU A 269 -6.90 7.05 -13.09
C GLU A 269 -5.79 6.40 -12.27
N GLY A 270 -4.92 7.21 -11.67
CA GLY A 270 -3.78 6.73 -10.89
C GLY A 270 -4.13 6.16 -9.51
N HIS A 271 -5.34 6.44 -9.00
CA HIS A 271 -5.73 6.07 -7.63
C HIS A 271 -5.67 4.56 -7.36
N PHE A 272 -5.94 3.74 -8.39
CA PHE A 272 -5.97 2.27 -8.29
C PHE A 272 -4.66 1.60 -8.73
N PHE A 273 -3.55 2.34 -8.66
CA PHE A 273 -2.24 1.90 -9.12
C PHE A 273 -1.79 0.55 -8.53
N VAL A 274 -2.01 0.33 -7.23
CA VAL A 274 -1.58 -0.92 -6.56
C VAL A 274 -2.31 -2.16 -7.05
N ASP A 275 -3.58 -2.02 -7.48
CA ASP A 275 -4.44 -3.13 -7.91
C ASP A 275 -4.13 -3.61 -9.34
N SER A 276 -3.33 -2.86 -10.09
CA SER A 276 -3.02 -3.21 -11.47
C SER A 276 -1.76 -4.07 -11.56
N PRO A 277 -1.82 -5.26 -12.20
CA PRO A 277 -0.64 -6.10 -12.44
C PRO A 277 0.46 -5.36 -13.21
N GLU A 278 0.10 -4.44 -14.11
CA GLU A 278 1.01 -3.64 -14.92
C GLU A 278 1.76 -2.58 -14.08
N ALA A 279 1.24 -2.23 -12.91
CA ALA A 279 1.88 -1.30 -11.99
C ALA A 279 2.95 -1.97 -11.12
N ILE A 280 2.86 -3.28 -10.89
CA ILE A 280 3.81 -4.02 -10.03
C ILE A 280 5.27 -3.78 -10.43
N PRO A 281 5.67 -3.86 -11.71
CA PRO A 281 7.05 -3.57 -12.09
C PRO A 281 7.50 -2.13 -11.82
N GLN A 282 6.56 -1.19 -11.66
CA GLN A 282 6.86 0.21 -11.42
C GLN A 282 7.07 0.50 -9.94
N TRP A 283 6.20 0.00 -9.05
CA TRP A 283 6.30 0.26 -7.61
C TRP A 283 7.17 -0.76 -6.85
N SER A 284 7.29 -1.99 -7.35
CA SER A 284 7.97 -3.05 -6.62
C SER A 284 9.46 -2.83 -6.35
N PRO A 285 10.25 -2.14 -7.20
CA PRO A 285 11.63 -1.79 -6.87
C PRO A 285 11.73 -0.85 -5.67
N LEU A 286 10.85 0.17 -5.59
CA LEU A 286 10.79 1.11 -4.46
C LEU A 286 10.47 0.39 -3.16
N VAL A 287 9.41 -0.44 -3.19
CA VAL A 287 9.00 -1.24 -2.03
C VAL A 287 10.10 -2.20 -1.59
N SER A 288 10.78 -2.88 -2.53
CA SER A 288 11.88 -3.79 -2.21
C SER A 288 13.03 -3.05 -1.52
N GLN A 289 13.46 -1.92 -2.07
CA GLN A 289 14.54 -1.10 -1.51
C GLN A 289 14.18 -0.58 -0.12
N PHE A 290 12.95 -0.08 0.06
CA PHE A 290 12.46 0.41 1.34
C PHE A 290 12.43 -0.69 2.40
N LEU A 291 11.88 -1.87 2.08
CA LEU A 291 11.84 -2.99 3.01
C LEU A 291 13.22 -3.57 3.33
N GLU A 292 14.18 -3.51 2.42
CA GLU A 292 15.57 -3.90 2.68
C GLU A 292 16.27 -2.97 3.66
N LYS A 293 15.99 -1.68 3.58
CA LYS A 293 16.53 -0.65 4.48
C LYS A 293 15.98 -0.77 5.91
N HIS A 294 14.77 -1.31 6.07
CA HIS A 294 14.03 -1.33 7.35
C HIS A 294 13.74 -2.75 7.87
N ARG A 295 14.60 -3.72 7.52
CA ARG A 295 14.52 -5.11 8.02
C ARG A 295 14.78 -5.24 9.51
#